data_4c0ed7ac6342396a9d953657e3e80fcf
#
_entry.id   4c0ed7ac6342396a9d953657e3e80fcf
#
_cell.length_a   1.000
_cell.length_b   1.000
_cell.length_c   1.000
_cell.angle_alpha   90.00
_cell.angle_beta   90.00
_cell.angle_gamma   90.00
#
_symmetry.space_group_name_H-M   'P 1'
#
loop_
_entity.id
_entity.type
_entity.pdbx_description
1 polymer ?
#
loop_
_entity_poly.entity_id
_entity_poly.type
_entity_poly.pdbx_seq_one_letter_code
_entity_poly.pdbx_strand_id
1 'polypeptide(L)'
;MSTGSHTQGPPKRVFLAAVVLIFFSAMSAAQSIGFVPNYIDGSAAPAGEGASAQVDGVRLSELPQLSELYRMEGESSEAPQGVLPERIRSAAIGLDAVIQNPDTRDIDALAVSILKSPTRYVDSAKLGVPGNMLIFGHSSTYRVVRNPMYKVFNRISELKPGDSISVEGGGVEYLYSVTSVRSVDVETVIDLSAAQGTKLTLTTCDILTGKSARFVVEADFVGIASTDIL
;
A
#
# COMPACT_ATOMS: atom_id res chain seq x y z
N MET A 1 -64.89 -7.86 -22.46
CA MET A 1 -64.46 -8.84 -21.45
C MET A 1 -63.05 -9.27 -21.82
N SER A 2 -62.10 -8.70 -21.15
CA SER A 2 -60.66 -9.05 -21.37
C SER A 2 -60.15 -9.76 -20.11
N THR A 3 -59.87 -11.06 -20.25
CA THR A 3 -59.32 -11.90 -19.18
C THR A 3 -57.80 -11.76 -19.15
N GLY A 4 -57.31 -10.95 -18.21
CA GLY A 4 -55.87 -10.85 -17.92
C GLY A 4 -55.39 -12.10 -17.18
N SER A 5 -54.58 -12.93 -17.82
CA SER A 5 -53.90 -14.04 -17.17
C SER A 5 -52.72 -13.52 -16.33
N HIS A 6 -52.86 -13.51 -15.01
CA HIS A 6 -51.76 -13.32 -14.09
C HIS A 6 -50.90 -14.58 -14.09
N THR A 7 -49.72 -14.55 -14.74
CA THR A 7 -48.68 -15.56 -14.56
C THR A 7 -48.04 -15.34 -13.18
N GLN A 8 -48.46 -16.14 -12.20
CA GLN A 8 -47.75 -16.23 -10.92
C GLN A 8 -46.36 -16.82 -11.14
N GLY A 9 -45.33 -16.08 -10.81
CA GLY A 9 -43.94 -16.57 -10.80
C GLY A 9 -43.77 -17.74 -9.84
N PRO A 10 -42.73 -18.58 -10.01
CA PRO A 10 -42.53 -19.75 -9.18
C PRO A 10 -42.31 -19.36 -7.70
N PRO A 11 -42.77 -20.21 -6.76
CA PRO A 11 -42.63 -19.93 -5.34
C PRO A 11 -41.15 -19.76 -4.94
N LYS A 12 -40.87 -18.83 -4.06
CA LYS A 12 -39.51 -18.41 -3.66
C LYS A 12 -38.59 -19.61 -3.31
N ARG A 13 -39.12 -20.69 -2.76
CA ARG A 13 -38.41 -21.91 -2.44
C ARG A 13 -37.92 -22.67 -3.68
N VAL A 14 -38.73 -22.71 -4.75
CA VAL A 14 -38.35 -23.33 -6.03
C VAL A 14 -37.31 -22.51 -6.74
N PHE A 15 -37.41 -21.18 -6.68
CA PHE A 15 -36.40 -20.28 -7.24
C PHE A 15 -35.05 -20.46 -6.53
N LEU A 16 -35.05 -20.49 -5.19
CA LEU A 16 -33.83 -20.71 -4.41
C LEU A 16 -33.17 -22.06 -4.71
N ALA A 17 -33.97 -23.14 -4.80
CA ALA A 17 -33.47 -24.47 -5.14
C ALA A 17 -32.86 -24.50 -6.56
N ALA A 18 -33.47 -23.80 -7.53
CA ALA A 18 -32.96 -23.71 -8.89
C ALA A 18 -31.61 -22.94 -8.94
N VAL A 19 -31.49 -21.84 -8.20
CA VAL A 19 -30.24 -21.07 -8.11
C VAL A 19 -29.11 -21.89 -7.51
N VAL A 20 -29.37 -22.64 -6.43
CA VAL A 20 -28.41 -23.53 -5.80
C VAL A 20 -27.96 -24.64 -6.75
N LEU A 21 -28.89 -25.28 -7.45
CA LEU A 21 -28.59 -26.33 -8.44
C LEU A 21 -27.71 -25.81 -9.59
N ILE A 22 -28.06 -24.62 -10.14
CA ILE A 22 -27.28 -23.99 -11.21
C ILE A 22 -25.87 -23.64 -10.71
N PHE A 23 -25.74 -23.13 -9.50
CA PHE A 23 -24.44 -22.81 -8.90
C PHE A 23 -23.54 -24.04 -8.78
N PHE A 24 -24.05 -25.13 -8.20
CA PHE A 24 -23.27 -26.37 -8.05
C PHE A 24 -22.94 -27.03 -9.40
N SER A 25 -23.86 -26.95 -10.38
CA SER A 25 -23.60 -27.47 -11.73
C SER A 25 -22.53 -26.65 -12.45
N ALA A 26 -22.53 -25.34 -12.33
CA ALA A 26 -21.52 -24.47 -12.90
C ALA A 26 -20.15 -24.66 -12.25
N MET A 27 -20.11 -24.87 -10.93
CA MET A 27 -18.88 -25.13 -10.19
C MET A 27 -18.28 -26.51 -10.55
N SER A 28 -19.12 -27.54 -10.72
CA SER A 28 -18.68 -28.85 -11.19
C SER A 28 -18.14 -28.82 -12.62
N ALA A 29 -18.74 -28.03 -13.50
CA ALA A 29 -18.24 -27.84 -14.86
C ALA A 29 -16.92 -27.08 -14.88
N ALA A 30 -16.73 -26.06 -14.02
CA ALA A 30 -15.49 -25.33 -13.89
C ALA A 30 -14.33 -26.21 -13.40
N GLN A 31 -14.59 -27.16 -12.50
CA GLN A 31 -13.60 -28.16 -12.07
C GLN A 31 -13.18 -29.09 -13.21
N SER A 32 -14.12 -29.50 -14.05
CA SER A 32 -13.85 -30.40 -15.18
C SER A 32 -12.93 -29.81 -16.24
N ILE A 33 -12.89 -28.50 -16.38
CA ILE A 33 -12.03 -27.78 -17.33
C ILE A 33 -10.77 -27.20 -16.69
N GLY A 34 -10.49 -27.54 -15.41
CA GLY A 34 -9.28 -27.11 -14.70
C GLY A 34 -9.24 -25.61 -14.36
N PHE A 35 -10.38 -24.94 -14.31
CA PHE A 35 -10.45 -23.50 -14.05
C PHE A 35 -10.42 -23.14 -12.56
N VAL A 36 -10.58 -24.10 -11.66
CA VAL A 36 -10.55 -23.88 -10.21
C VAL A 36 -9.12 -24.02 -9.69
N PRO A 37 -8.52 -23.00 -9.08
CA PRO A 37 -7.17 -23.08 -8.53
C PRO A 37 -7.07 -24.14 -7.41
N ASN A 38 -6.07 -25.01 -7.46
CA ASN A 38 -5.87 -26.14 -6.54
C ASN A 38 -5.63 -25.76 -5.06
N TYR A 39 -5.49 -24.47 -4.76
CA TYR A 39 -5.28 -24.01 -3.37
C TYR A 39 -6.57 -23.96 -2.53
N ILE A 40 -7.74 -24.20 -3.15
CA ILE A 40 -9.04 -24.12 -2.44
C ILE A 40 -9.38 -25.43 -1.71
N ASP A 41 -8.90 -26.57 -2.19
CA ASP A 41 -9.22 -27.89 -1.63
C ASP A 41 -8.04 -28.62 -0.97
N GLY A 42 -6.83 -28.07 -1.05
CA GLY A 42 -5.62 -28.63 -0.43
C GLY A 42 -5.08 -29.89 -1.11
N SER A 43 -5.61 -30.29 -2.29
CA SER A 43 -5.10 -31.43 -3.04
C SER A 43 -3.87 -31.06 -3.87
N ALA A 44 -2.78 -31.82 -3.75
CA ALA A 44 -1.60 -31.68 -4.60
C ALA A 44 -1.94 -32.07 -6.04
N ALA A 45 -1.46 -31.29 -7.02
CA ALA A 45 -1.63 -31.61 -8.42
C ALA A 45 -1.07 -32.99 -8.75
N PRO A 46 -1.78 -33.84 -9.53
CA PRO A 46 -1.22 -35.09 -10.02
C PRO A 46 -0.03 -34.79 -10.94
N ALA A 47 1.09 -35.46 -10.68
CA ALA A 47 2.26 -35.40 -11.56
C ALA A 47 1.87 -35.96 -12.94
N GLY A 48 1.75 -35.08 -13.91
CA GLY A 48 1.50 -35.41 -15.29
C GLY A 48 2.73 -36.08 -15.90
N GLU A 49 2.64 -37.37 -16.19
CA GLU A 49 3.53 -38.02 -17.12
C GLU A 49 3.27 -37.46 -18.53
N GLY A 50 4.23 -36.76 -19.07
CA GLY A 50 4.09 -36.13 -20.39
C GLY A 50 5.41 -35.80 -21.05
N ALA A 51 5.89 -36.74 -21.87
CA ALA A 51 6.77 -36.56 -23.03
C ALA A 51 8.15 -35.89 -22.78
N SER A 52 9.15 -36.74 -22.73
CA SER A 52 10.57 -36.37 -22.92
C SER A 52 10.82 -35.84 -24.33
N ALA A 53 10.80 -34.49 -24.45
CA ALA A 53 11.50 -33.84 -25.53
C ALA A 53 12.93 -33.59 -25.04
N GLN A 54 13.90 -34.31 -25.64
CA GLN A 54 15.31 -33.99 -25.49
C GLN A 54 15.55 -32.63 -26.13
N VAL A 55 15.62 -31.61 -25.32
CA VAL A 55 16.20 -30.32 -25.70
C VAL A 55 17.61 -30.34 -25.13
N ASP A 56 18.58 -30.17 -26.03
CA ASP A 56 20.00 -30.03 -25.71
C ASP A 56 20.17 -28.72 -24.92
N GLY A 57 19.97 -28.79 -23.59
CA GLY A 57 19.98 -27.67 -22.67
C GLY A 57 20.79 -28.05 -21.43
N VAL A 58 21.68 -27.19 -21.02
CA VAL A 58 22.44 -27.29 -19.78
C VAL A 58 21.46 -27.44 -18.60
N ARG A 59 21.58 -28.49 -17.82
CA ARG A 59 20.74 -28.69 -16.63
C ARG A 59 21.05 -27.62 -15.63
N LEU A 60 20.01 -27.01 -15.06
CA LEU A 60 20.16 -26.00 -13.98
C LEU A 60 20.97 -26.51 -12.78
N SER A 61 21.06 -27.85 -12.60
CA SER A 61 21.90 -28.48 -11.59
C SER A 61 23.40 -28.52 -11.93
N GLU A 62 23.78 -28.20 -13.18
CA GLU A 62 25.17 -28.14 -13.67
C GLU A 62 25.72 -26.70 -13.67
N LEU A 63 24.85 -25.72 -13.42
CA LEU A 63 25.28 -24.35 -13.16
C LEU A 63 25.88 -24.29 -11.74
N PRO A 64 27.04 -23.63 -11.54
CA PRO A 64 27.54 -23.37 -10.20
C PRO A 64 26.39 -22.76 -9.40
N GLN A 65 26.02 -23.40 -8.30
CA GLN A 65 24.85 -22.97 -7.54
C GLN A 65 25.08 -21.53 -7.10
N LEU A 66 24.17 -20.63 -7.49
CA LEU A 66 24.16 -19.25 -7.00
C LEU A 66 24.29 -19.18 -5.47
N SER A 67 23.88 -20.24 -4.78
CA SER A 67 24.07 -20.41 -3.32
C SER A 67 25.55 -20.51 -2.89
N GLU A 68 26.47 -20.94 -3.76
CA GLU A 68 27.90 -20.92 -3.45
C GLU A 68 28.54 -19.57 -3.68
N LEU A 69 28.10 -18.82 -4.69
CA LEU A 69 28.48 -17.41 -4.88
C LEU A 69 27.96 -16.53 -3.74
N TYR A 70 26.74 -16.79 -3.25
CA TYR A 70 26.20 -16.12 -2.04
C TYR A 70 26.93 -16.53 -0.76
N ARG A 71 27.56 -17.70 -0.71
CA ARG A 71 28.30 -18.18 0.45
C ARG A 71 29.73 -17.66 0.53
N MET A 72 30.30 -17.21 -0.59
CA MET A 72 31.62 -16.60 -0.64
C MET A 72 31.61 -15.08 -0.39
N GLU A 73 30.46 -14.42 -0.53
CA GLU A 73 30.18 -13.07 -0.03
C GLU A 73 29.49 -13.14 1.35
N GLY A 74 29.96 -14.04 2.22
CA GLY A 74 29.45 -14.23 3.57
C GLY A 74 29.94 -13.15 4.53
N GLU A 75 29.52 -11.92 4.31
CA GLU A 75 29.29 -10.93 5.34
C GLU A 75 27.80 -10.65 5.34
N SER A 76 27.18 -10.82 6.48
CA SER A 76 25.76 -10.72 6.77
C SER A 76 25.08 -9.64 5.92
N SER A 77 24.38 -10.05 4.87
CA SER A 77 23.37 -9.20 4.25
C SER A 77 22.20 -9.11 5.23
N GLU A 78 22.40 -8.38 6.30
CA GLU A 78 21.31 -7.81 7.06
C GLU A 78 20.45 -7.03 6.04
N ALA A 79 19.19 -7.40 5.90
CA ALA A 79 18.28 -6.70 5.00
C ALA A 79 18.45 -5.19 5.26
N PRO A 80 18.57 -4.34 4.22
CA PRO A 80 18.94 -2.96 4.40
C PRO A 80 18.02 -2.33 5.45
N GLN A 81 18.61 -1.96 6.58
CA GLN A 81 17.88 -1.31 7.66
C GLN A 81 17.59 0.11 7.19
N GLY A 82 16.35 0.36 6.72
CA GLY A 82 15.97 1.69 6.25
C GLY A 82 16.20 2.78 7.29
N VAL A 83 16.48 3.99 6.83
CA VAL A 83 16.73 5.16 7.66
C VAL A 83 15.41 5.80 8.12
N LEU A 84 15.34 6.28 9.35
CA LEU A 84 14.18 7.02 9.84
C LEU A 84 14.09 8.40 9.14
N PRO A 85 12.90 8.82 8.69
CA PRO A 85 12.71 10.14 8.12
C PRO A 85 12.79 11.21 9.24
N GLU A 86 13.49 12.30 8.97
CA GLU A 86 13.74 13.39 9.92
C GLU A 86 12.97 14.65 9.55
N ARG A 87 12.87 14.97 8.27
CA ARG A 87 12.25 16.20 7.76
C ARG A 87 11.54 15.97 6.44
N ILE A 88 10.41 16.61 6.23
CA ILE A 88 9.64 16.61 4.98
C ILE A 88 9.50 18.01 4.43
N ARG A 89 9.65 18.18 3.11
CA ARG A 89 9.50 19.45 2.42
C ARG A 89 8.71 19.28 1.11
N SER A 90 7.93 20.29 0.77
CA SER A 90 7.37 20.46 -0.58
C SER A 90 7.20 21.96 -0.86
N ALA A 91 7.96 22.46 -1.82
CA ALA A 91 7.92 23.88 -2.20
C ALA A 91 6.55 24.24 -2.81
N ALA A 92 5.89 23.33 -3.50
CA ALA A 92 4.60 23.55 -4.15
C ALA A 92 3.52 24.03 -3.17
N ILE A 93 3.57 23.58 -1.93
CA ILE A 93 2.59 23.92 -0.89
C ILE A 93 3.21 24.65 0.33
N GLY A 94 4.51 24.97 0.27
CA GLY A 94 5.23 25.58 1.38
C GLY A 94 5.31 24.69 2.63
N LEU A 95 5.32 23.37 2.44
CA LEU A 95 5.51 22.40 3.53
C LEU A 95 6.99 22.36 3.89
N ASP A 96 7.28 22.50 5.17
CA ASP A 96 8.60 22.27 5.76
C ASP A 96 8.40 21.91 7.25
N ALA A 97 8.63 20.64 7.59
CA ALA A 97 8.38 20.15 8.95
C ALA A 97 9.32 18.98 9.33
N VAL A 98 9.68 18.92 10.61
CA VAL A 98 10.36 17.77 11.20
C VAL A 98 9.37 16.60 11.31
N ILE A 99 9.84 15.36 11.19
CA ILE A 99 9.00 14.17 11.30
C ILE A 99 9.24 13.50 12.66
N GLN A 100 8.16 13.10 13.32
CA GLN A 100 8.22 12.27 14.52
C GLN A 100 8.22 10.79 14.15
N ASN A 101 9.00 9.97 14.87
CA ASN A 101 9.11 8.53 14.64
C ASN A 101 8.85 7.76 15.94
N PRO A 102 7.63 7.79 16.49
CA PRO A 102 7.30 7.01 17.69
C PRO A 102 7.38 5.51 17.40
N ASP A 103 7.85 4.74 18.35
CA ASP A 103 7.87 3.28 18.30
C ASP A 103 6.65 2.72 19.04
N THR A 104 5.46 3.05 18.55
CA THR A 104 4.19 2.64 19.17
C THR A 104 3.05 2.60 18.17
N ARG A 105 2.05 1.73 18.45
CA ARG A 105 0.74 1.70 17.78
C ARG A 105 -0.37 2.30 18.65
N ASP A 106 -0.03 2.71 19.88
CA ASP A 106 -0.98 3.30 20.79
C ASP A 106 -1.54 4.63 20.27
N ILE A 107 -2.87 4.71 20.15
CA ILE A 107 -3.57 5.83 19.51
C ILE A 107 -3.37 7.13 20.30
N ASP A 108 -3.35 7.07 21.63
CA ASP A 108 -3.20 8.26 22.46
C ASP A 108 -1.77 8.80 22.36
N ALA A 109 -0.77 7.91 22.34
CA ALA A 109 0.63 8.30 22.13
C ALA A 109 0.85 8.88 20.73
N LEU A 110 0.22 8.30 19.70
CA LEU A 110 0.25 8.84 18.33
C LEU A 110 -0.43 10.22 18.26
N ALA A 111 -1.57 10.39 18.94
CA ALA A 111 -2.26 11.68 19.04
C ALA A 111 -1.39 12.77 19.69
N VAL A 112 -0.61 12.43 20.71
CA VAL A 112 0.38 13.34 21.31
C VAL A 112 1.53 13.63 20.32
N SER A 113 1.97 12.65 19.55
CA SER A 113 3.05 12.81 18.58
C SER A 113 2.70 13.81 17.48
N ILE A 114 1.51 13.69 16.87
CA ILE A 114 1.09 14.60 15.79
C ILE A 114 0.83 16.04 16.22
N LEU A 115 0.65 16.28 17.53
CA LEU A 115 0.61 17.65 18.07
C LEU A 115 1.97 18.36 18.00
N LYS A 116 3.06 17.59 17.94
CA LYS A 116 4.42 18.11 17.86
C LYS A 116 4.84 18.33 16.40
N SER A 117 4.49 17.39 15.51
CA SER A 117 4.87 17.43 14.09
C SER A 117 4.20 16.28 13.31
N PRO A 118 4.26 16.26 11.96
CA PRO A 118 3.90 15.09 11.17
C PRO A 118 4.60 13.85 11.71
N THR A 119 3.91 12.72 11.70
CA THR A 119 4.34 11.51 12.37
C THR A 119 4.37 10.35 11.38
N ARG A 120 5.48 9.58 11.35
CA ARG A 120 5.55 8.32 10.61
C ARG A 120 4.84 7.21 11.41
N TYR A 121 4.05 6.41 10.71
CA TYR A 121 3.46 5.21 11.32
C TYR A 121 4.54 4.12 11.51
N VAL A 122 4.58 3.51 12.70
CA VAL A 122 5.67 2.60 13.11
C VAL A 122 5.87 1.41 12.18
N ASP A 123 4.79 0.82 11.65
CA ASP A 123 4.84 -0.33 10.75
C ASP A 123 5.05 0.03 9.27
N SER A 124 5.08 1.31 8.94
CA SER A 124 5.32 1.75 7.57
C SER A 124 6.82 1.72 7.23
N ALA A 125 7.13 1.66 5.94
CA ALA A 125 8.50 1.64 5.46
C ALA A 125 9.32 2.82 6.01
N LYS A 126 10.64 2.64 6.02
CA LYS A 126 11.63 3.68 6.26
C LYS A 126 12.21 4.17 4.93
N LEU A 127 13.05 5.19 4.96
CA LEU A 127 13.78 5.66 3.79
C LEU A 127 14.78 4.62 3.29
N GLY A 128 14.92 4.49 1.98
CA GLY A 128 15.91 3.61 1.34
C GLY A 128 15.54 2.13 1.26
N VAL A 129 14.34 1.74 1.74
CA VAL A 129 13.87 0.35 1.64
C VAL A 129 12.53 0.29 0.87
N PRO A 130 12.24 -0.83 0.18
CA PRO A 130 10.95 -1.03 -0.45
C PRO A 130 9.79 -1.01 0.56
N GLY A 131 8.66 -0.50 0.13
CA GLY A 131 7.45 -0.39 0.94
C GLY A 131 6.86 1.01 0.90
N ASN A 132 5.71 1.17 1.52
CA ASN A 132 5.02 2.45 1.59
C ASN A 132 5.29 3.11 2.94
N MET A 133 5.96 4.26 2.93
CA MET A 133 6.16 5.09 4.12
C MET A 133 4.92 5.94 4.35
N LEU A 134 4.21 5.71 5.45
CA LEU A 134 3.01 6.46 5.81
C LEU A 134 3.35 7.54 6.83
N ILE A 135 3.08 8.80 6.45
CA ILE A 135 3.22 9.97 7.32
C ILE A 135 1.86 10.64 7.45
N PHE A 136 1.42 10.85 8.67
CA PHE A 136 0.16 11.52 8.94
C PHE A 136 0.38 12.80 9.76
N GLY A 137 -0.52 13.77 9.56
CA GLY A 137 -0.43 15.06 10.22
C GLY A 137 -1.79 15.73 10.34
N HIS A 138 -1.86 16.74 11.19
CA HIS A 138 -3.10 17.49 11.38
C HIS A 138 -3.48 18.34 10.17
N SER A 139 -4.78 18.40 9.92
CA SER A 139 -5.42 19.50 9.17
C SER A 139 -6.57 20.08 9.98
N SER A 140 -6.78 21.38 9.90
CA SER A 140 -7.79 22.07 10.68
C SER A 140 -8.43 23.20 9.90
N THR A 141 -9.74 23.31 10.01
CA THR A 141 -10.53 24.41 9.45
C THR A 141 -10.58 25.65 10.36
N TYR A 142 -10.08 25.56 11.59
CA TYR A 142 -10.05 26.70 12.50
C TYR A 142 -9.21 27.85 11.91
N ARG A 143 -9.77 29.05 11.92
CA ARG A 143 -9.10 30.24 11.34
C ARG A 143 -7.81 30.57 12.09
N VAL A 144 -7.81 30.45 13.41
CA VAL A 144 -6.67 30.71 14.28
C VAL A 144 -6.39 29.49 15.14
N VAL A 145 -5.15 29.02 15.13
CA VAL A 145 -4.66 27.94 15.99
C VAL A 145 -3.45 28.45 16.79
N ARG A 146 -3.34 28.01 18.06
CA ARG A 146 -2.17 28.35 18.88
C ARG A 146 -0.94 27.53 18.47
N ASN A 147 -1.14 26.27 18.10
CA ASN A 147 -0.09 25.40 17.64
C ASN A 147 -0.15 25.28 16.11
N PRO A 148 0.87 25.76 15.35
CA PRO A 148 0.89 25.69 13.89
C PRO A 148 0.76 24.26 13.35
N MET A 149 1.17 23.25 14.13
CA MET A 149 1.10 21.83 13.71
C MET A 149 -0.33 21.34 13.47
N TYR A 150 -1.34 22.00 14.05
CA TYR A 150 -2.75 21.72 13.70
C TYR A 150 -3.08 21.99 12.23
N LYS A 151 -2.22 22.68 11.49
CA LYS A 151 -2.42 23.05 10.08
C LYS A 151 -1.31 22.54 9.16
N VAL A 152 -0.42 21.72 9.67
CA VAL A 152 0.78 21.30 8.92
C VAL A 152 0.44 20.64 7.60
N PHE A 153 -0.67 19.88 7.52
CA PHE A 153 -1.14 19.22 6.31
C PHE A 153 -2.39 19.88 5.69
N ASN A 154 -2.71 21.12 6.03
CA ASN A 154 -3.87 21.81 5.45
C ASN A 154 -3.84 21.89 3.92
N ARG A 155 -2.64 22.00 3.36
CA ARG A 155 -2.44 22.25 1.94
C ARG A 155 -2.05 21.02 1.12
N ILE A 156 -1.99 19.81 1.72
CA ILE A 156 -1.62 18.62 0.93
C ILE A 156 -2.65 18.29 -0.17
N SER A 157 -3.90 18.73 -0.03
CA SER A 157 -4.92 18.63 -1.07
C SER A 157 -4.69 19.52 -2.28
N GLU A 158 -3.78 20.50 -2.20
CA GLU A 158 -3.40 21.39 -3.30
C GLU A 158 -2.30 20.80 -4.18
N LEU A 159 -1.61 19.74 -3.71
CA LEU A 159 -0.62 19.01 -4.49
C LEU A 159 -1.25 18.40 -5.74
N LYS A 160 -0.44 18.26 -6.78
CA LYS A 160 -0.84 17.70 -8.07
C LYS A 160 0.12 16.60 -8.50
N PRO A 161 -0.32 15.65 -9.32
CA PRO A 161 0.60 14.69 -9.95
C PRO A 161 1.77 15.41 -10.64
N GLY A 162 2.99 14.97 -10.34
CA GLY A 162 4.23 15.58 -10.79
C GLY A 162 4.87 16.56 -9.79
N ASP A 163 4.15 17.04 -8.76
CA ASP A 163 4.76 17.84 -7.71
C ASP A 163 5.80 17.05 -6.92
N SER A 164 6.85 17.74 -6.46
CA SER A 164 7.94 17.11 -5.73
C SER A 164 7.73 17.22 -4.22
N ILE A 165 7.99 16.12 -3.55
CA ILE A 165 8.12 16.02 -2.09
C ILE A 165 9.50 15.49 -1.79
N SER A 166 10.24 16.13 -0.88
CA SER A 166 11.51 15.61 -0.38
C SER A 166 11.38 15.17 1.07
N VAL A 167 12.05 14.08 1.40
CA VAL A 167 12.14 13.57 2.78
C VAL A 167 13.61 13.33 3.10
N GLU A 168 14.09 13.99 4.14
CA GLU A 168 15.48 13.89 4.62
C GLU A 168 15.56 12.89 5.77
N GLY A 169 16.63 12.10 5.79
CA GLY A 169 16.99 11.22 6.89
C GLY A 169 18.41 10.71 6.74
N GLY A 170 19.16 10.65 7.85
CA GLY A 170 20.57 10.23 7.85
C GLY A 170 21.47 11.11 6.99
N GLY A 171 21.14 12.39 6.83
CA GLY A 171 21.90 13.33 5.99
C GLY A 171 21.69 13.17 4.49
N VAL A 172 20.71 12.36 4.07
CA VAL A 172 20.38 12.11 2.67
C VAL A 172 18.97 12.63 2.38
N GLU A 173 18.78 13.27 1.24
CA GLU A 173 17.48 13.77 0.79
C GLU A 173 16.90 12.83 -0.28
N TYR A 174 15.74 12.23 0.01
CA TYR A 174 15.00 11.31 -0.86
C TYR A 174 13.89 12.06 -1.56
N LEU A 175 13.84 11.96 -2.89
CA LEU A 175 12.87 12.67 -3.71
C LEU A 175 11.72 11.74 -4.11
N TYR A 176 10.51 12.26 -3.99
CA TYR A 176 9.26 11.60 -4.37
C TYR A 176 8.48 12.49 -5.32
N SER A 177 7.86 11.89 -6.34
CA SER A 177 6.93 12.58 -7.24
C SER A 177 5.50 12.18 -6.92
N VAL A 178 4.63 13.14 -6.69
CA VAL A 178 3.21 12.91 -6.43
C VAL A 178 2.58 12.19 -7.61
N THR A 179 1.87 11.11 -7.35
CA THR A 179 1.13 10.33 -8.35
C THR A 179 -0.37 10.49 -8.23
N SER A 180 -0.89 10.63 -7.00
CA SER A 180 -2.31 10.84 -6.76
C SER A 180 -2.59 11.73 -5.56
N VAL A 181 -3.68 12.49 -5.64
CA VAL A 181 -4.26 13.24 -4.52
C VAL A 181 -5.75 12.98 -4.50
N ARG A 182 -6.26 12.42 -3.42
CA ARG A 182 -7.66 12.02 -3.33
C ARG A 182 -8.23 12.22 -1.93
N SER A 183 -9.55 12.43 -1.87
CA SER A 183 -10.30 12.36 -0.62
C SER A 183 -10.85 10.94 -0.49
N VAL A 184 -10.64 10.32 0.66
CA VAL A 184 -11.05 8.95 0.96
C VAL A 184 -11.86 8.92 2.25
N ASP A 185 -12.66 7.86 2.41
CA ASP A 185 -13.33 7.59 3.68
C ASP A 185 -12.32 7.19 4.78
N VAL A 186 -12.68 7.45 6.03
CA VAL A 186 -11.82 7.14 7.19
C VAL A 186 -11.54 5.64 7.36
N GLU A 187 -12.42 4.79 6.83
CA GLU A 187 -12.27 3.33 6.85
C GLU A 187 -11.37 2.80 5.71
N THR A 188 -10.86 3.70 4.86
CA THR A 188 -9.98 3.28 3.76
C THR A 188 -8.66 2.72 4.30
N VAL A 189 -8.34 1.50 3.88
CA VAL A 189 -7.07 0.85 4.22
C VAL A 189 -5.96 1.36 3.31
N ILE A 190 -4.84 1.78 3.89
CA ILE A 190 -3.62 2.13 3.16
C ILE A 190 -2.71 0.89 3.12
N ASP A 191 -2.37 0.45 1.91
CA ASP A 191 -1.43 -0.65 1.73
C ASP A 191 0.00 -0.21 2.08
N LEU A 192 0.61 -0.87 3.05
CA LEU A 192 1.98 -0.62 3.51
C LEU A 192 3.00 -1.59 2.90
N SER A 193 2.56 -2.54 2.07
CA SER A 193 3.41 -3.59 1.53
C SER A 193 4.51 -3.06 0.61
N ALA A 194 5.56 -3.85 0.47
CA ALA A 194 6.66 -3.58 -0.47
C ALA A 194 6.34 -3.97 -1.93
N ALA A 195 5.17 -4.59 -2.19
CA ALA A 195 4.82 -5.14 -3.49
C ALA A 195 4.78 -4.09 -4.63
N GLN A 196 4.60 -2.82 -4.28
CA GLN A 196 4.50 -1.70 -5.22
C GLN A 196 5.77 -0.83 -5.30
N GLY A 197 6.90 -1.32 -4.79
CA GLY A 197 8.16 -0.56 -4.77
C GLY A 197 8.28 0.39 -3.57
N THR A 198 9.02 1.48 -3.73
CA THR A 198 9.25 2.47 -2.66
C THR A 198 8.30 3.65 -2.85
N LYS A 199 7.41 3.83 -1.89
CA LYS A 199 6.34 4.85 -1.91
C LYS A 199 6.31 5.71 -0.66
N LEU A 200 5.71 6.88 -0.81
CA LEU A 200 5.35 7.78 0.26
C LEU A 200 3.84 8.05 0.22
N THR A 201 3.17 7.87 1.33
CA THR A 201 1.78 8.28 1.51
C THR A 201 1.69 9.34 2.60
N LEU A 202 1.11 10.49 2.27
CA LEU A 202 0.73 11.51 3.24
C LEU A 202 -0.78 11.43 3.48
N THR A 203 -1.20 11.50 4.74
CA THR A 203 -2.63 11.56 5.07
C THR A 203 -2.93 12.60 6.14
N THR A 204 -4.07 13.26 5.99
CA THR A 204 -4.58 14.15 7.05
C THR A 204 -5.21 13.33 8.16
N CYS A 205 -4.95 13.71 9.40
CA CYS A 205 -5.67 13.21 10.57
C CYS A 205 -6.60 14.31 11.08
N ASP A 206 -7.90 14.18 10.85
CA ASP A 206 -8.88 15.16 11.31
C ASP A 206 -9.61 14.63 12.56
N ILE A 207 -8.92 14.70 13.70
CA ILE A 207 -9.47 14.27 15.00
C ILE A 207 -10.50 15.27 15.55
N LEU A 208 -10.44 16.52 15.08
CA LEU A 208 -11.15 17.62 15.73
C LEU A 208 -12.48 18.00 15.06
N THR A 209 -12.70 17.67 13.80
CA THR A 209 -13.87 18.17 13.05
C THR A 209 -14.91 17.09 12.76
N GLY A 210 -14.65 15.83 13.15
CA GLY A 210 -15.61 14.73 12.94
C GLY A 210 -15.93 14.45 11.46
N LYS A 211 -15.08 14.89 10.54
CA LYS A 211 -15.26 14.63 9.11
C LYS A 211 -14.95 13.17 8.80
N SER A 212 -15.82 12.54 8.05
CA SER A 212 -15.69 11.17 7.59
C SER A 212 -14.65 10.98 6.48
N ALA A 213 -14.12 12.07 5.90
CA ALA A 213 -13.19 12.01 4.79
C ALA A 213 -11.80 12.55 5.15
N ARG A 214 -10.77 11.94 4.57
CA ARG A 214 -9.36 12.31 4.72
C ARG A 214 -8.73 12.56 3.36
N PHE A 215 -7.80 13.50 3.29
CA PHE A 215 -6.96 13.62 2.10
C PHE A 215 -5.81 12.64 2.18
N VAL A 216 -5.57 11.94 1.09
CA VAL A 216 -4.46 11.03 0.89
C VAL A 216 -3.69 11.48 -0.34
N VAL A 217 -2.39 11.64 -0.19
CA VAL A 217 -1.44 11.94 -1.27
C VAL A 217 -0.52 10.73 -1.38
N GLU A 218 -0.42 10.16 -2.57
CA GLU A 218 0.52 9.09 -2.88
C GLU A 218 1.63 9.65 -3.78
N ALA A 219 2.85 9.24 -3.52
CA ALA A 219 4.01 9.65 -4.30
C ALA A 219 4.99 8.48 -4.44
N ASP A 220 5.58 8.36 -5.62
CA ASP A 220 6.58 7.35 -5.93
C ASP A 220 7.99 7.92 -5.76
N PHE A 221 8.89 7.09 -5.23
CA PHE A 221 10.30 7.43 -5.13
C PHE A 221 10.91 7.64 -6.51
N VAL A 222 11.62 8.75 -6.70
CA VAL A 222 12.26 9.09 -8.00
C VAL A 222 13.78 9.18 -7.91
N GLY A 223 14.36 9.26 -6.73
CA GLY A 223 15.81 9.33 -6.57
C GLY A 223 16.26 9.99 -5.29
N ILE A 224 17.55 10.14 -5.18
CA ILE A 224 18.23 10.84 -4.08
C ILE A 224 18.77 12.15 -4.64
N ALA A 225 18.56 13.25 -3.94
CA ALA A 225 19.17 14.52 -4.30
C ALA A 225 20.69 14.39 -4.11
N SER A 226 21.47 14.62 -5.17
CA SER A 226 22.92 14.74 -5.04
C SER A 226 23.19 15.97 -4.22
N THR A 227 23.78 15.81 -3.03
CA THR A 227 24.41 16.92 -2.34
C THR A 227 25.70 17.19 -3.10
N ASP A 228 25.66 18.04 -4.12
CA ASP A 228 26.88 18.61 -4.68
C ASP A 228 27.51 19.44 -3.54
N ILE A 229 28.52 18.86 -2.93
CA ILE A 229 29.40 19.57 -2.00
C ILE A 229 30.18 20.57 -2.85
N LEU A 230 29.74 21.84 -2.84
CA LEU A 230 30.53 22.98 -3.32
C LEU A 230 31.63 23.31 -2.32
#